data_2f41d512308dff933c87bff5a8600174
#
_entry.id   2f41d512308dff933c87bff5a8600174
#
_cell.length_a   1.000
_cell.length_b   1.000
_cell.length_c   1.000
_cell.angle_alpha   90.00
_cell.angle_beta   90.00
_cell.angle_gamma   90.00
#
_symmetry.space_group_name_H-M   'P 1'
#
loop_
_entity.id
_entity.type
_entity.pdbx_description
1 polymer ?
#
loop_
_entity_poly.entity_id
_entity_poly.type
_entity_poly.pdbx_seq_one_letter_code
_entity_poly.pdbx_strand_id
1 'polypeptide(L)'
;VTLVPKYSEILPSEVDTSIKLTNNLKLRIPLLSSAMDTVTESKMAIAIAKAGGLGVIHRNLDIKTQILEIKKVKIKTPINKTAELNIYSNRKVSFNI
;
A
#
# COMPACT_ATOMS: atom_id res chain seq x y z
N VAL A 1 -8.26 16.11 19.34
CA VAL A 1 -9.11 16.30 18.14
C VAL A 1 -10.31 15.40 18.23
N THR A 2 -11.47 15.99 18.07
CA THR A 2 -12.76 15.28 18.14
C THR A 2 -13.44 15.36 16.79
N LEU A 3 -13.91 14.20 16.31
CA LEU A 3 -14.68 14.16 15.08
C LEU A 3 -16.14 14.49 15.39
N VAL A 4 -16.70 15.39 14.59
CA VAL A 4 -18.10 15.78 14.71
C VAL A 4 -18.91 14.89 13.77
N PRO A 5 -19.86 14.09 14.30
CA PRO A 5 -20.70 13.26 13.45
C PRO A 5 -21.58 14.11 12.52
N LYS A 6 -21.77 13.62 11.31
CA LYS A 6 -22.72 14.19 10.36
C LYS A 6 -23.84 13.19 10.10
N TYR A 7 -24.89 13.66 9.43
CA TYR A 7 -25.99 12.80 9.04
C TYR A 7 -25.51 11.60 8.23
N SER A 8 -26.01 10.41 8.56
CA SER A 8 -25.69 9.19 7.85
C SER A 8 -26.89 8.25 7.84
N GLU A 9 -27.12 7.60 6.70
CA GLU A 9 -28.12 6.55 6.56
C GLU A 9 -27.50 5.16 6.52
N ILE A 10 -26.17 5.06 6.72
CA ILE A 10 -25.40 3.82 6.58
C ILE A 10 -24.99 3.33 7.95
N LEU A 11 -25.22 2.03 8.22
CA LEU A 11 -24.71 1.38 9.42
C LEU A 11 -23.20 1.17 9.31
N PRO A 12 -22.47 1.19 10.44
CA PRO A 12 -21.02 0.96 10.40
C PRO A 12 -20.61 -0.33 9.71
N SER A 13 -21.41 -1.38 9.82
CA SER A 13 -21.14 -2.66 9.15
C SER A 13 -21.34 -2.62 7.64
N GLU A 14 -22.01 -1.61 7.13
CA GLU A 14 -22.31 -1.46 5.70
C GLU A 14 -21.35 -0.51 5.00
N VAL A 15 -20.41 0.07 5.75
CA VAL A 15 -19.49 1.07 5.19
C VAL A 15 -18.50 0.41 4.25
N ASP A 16 -18.37 0.96 3.06
CA ASP A 16 -17.33 0.61 2.10
C ASP A 16 -16.21 1.63 2.19
N THR A 17 -15.05 1.21 2.67
CA THR A 17 -13.89 2.09 2.81
C THR A 17 -12.94 2.01 1.62
N SER A 18 -13.27 1.24 0.61
CA SER A 18 -12.42 1.13 -0.57
C SER A 18 -12.33 2.46 -1.30
N ILE A 19 -11.16 2.73 -1.87
CA ILE A 19 -10.93 3.92 -2.67
C ILE A 19 -10.22 3.55 -3.97
N LYS A 20 -10.42 4.38 -4.97
CA LYS A 20 -9.72 4.28 -6.23
C LYS A 20 -8.65 5.36 -6.25
N LEU A 21 -7.40 4.96 -5.98
CA LEU A 21 -6.30 5.89 -5.88
C LEU A 21 -5.90 6.42 -7.27
N THR A 22 -5.84 5.53 -8.23
CA THR A 22 -5.65 5.85 -9.65
C THR A 22 -6.61 5.00 -10.48
N ASN A 23 -6.65 5.23 -11.80
CA ASN A 23 -7.50 4.43 -12.68
C ASN A 23 -7.20 2.93 -12.61
N ASN A 24 -5.96 2.58 -12.28
CA ASN A 24 -5.50 1.20 -12.26
C ASN A 24 -5.22 0.68 -10.85
N LEU A 25 -5.42 1.49 -9.82
CA LEU A 25 -5.09 1.11 -8.46
C LEU A 25 -6.25 1.40 -7.52
N LYS A 26 -6.83 0.33 -6.99
CA LYS A 26 -7.91 0.39 -6.02
C LYS A 26 -7.45 -0.21 -4.71
N LEU A 27 -7.69 0.48 -3.61
CA LEU A 27 -7.37 0.01 -2.27
C LEU A 27 -8.65 -0.39 -1.54
N ARG A 28 -8.60 -1.49 -0.79
CA ARG A 28 -9.72 -1.90 0.04
C ARG A 28 -9.87 -1.02 1.27
N ILE A 29 -8.76 -0.52 1.81
CA ILE A 29 -8.75 0.44 2.91
C ILE A 29 -7.92 1.66 2.52
N PRO A 30 -8.30 2.87 2.95
CA PRO A 30 -7.62 4.09 2.54
C PRO A 30 -6.40 4.38 3.43
N LEU A 31 -5.48 3.43 3.53
CA LEU A 31 -4.28 3.56 4.34
C LEU A 31 -3.04 3.41 3.48
N LEU A 32 -2.12 4.33 3.65
CA LEU A 32 -0.83 4.32 2.99
C LEU A 32 0.27 4.28 4.05
N SER A 33 1.31 3.49 3.81
CA SER A 33 2.50 3.51 4.65
C SER A 33 3.52 4.47 4.03
N SER A 34 4.00 5.41 4.83
CA SER A 34 4.88 6.48 4.35
C SER A 34 6.24 5.96 3.90
N ALA A 35 6.80 6.60 2.88
CA ALA A 35 8.13 6.30 2.36
C ALA A 35 9.21 6.91 3.27
N MET A 36 9.34 6.39 4.46
CA MET A 36 10.27 6.88 5.48
C MET A 36 11.18 5.75 5.94
N ASP A 37 12.45 6.09 6.19
CA ASP A 37 13.40 5.18 6.78
C ASP A 37 12.87 4.65 8.12
N THR A 38 13.14 3.39 8.42
CA THR A 38 12.65 2.67 9.60
C THR A 38 11.13 2.51 9.68
N VAL A 39 10.37 3.01 8.71
CA VAL A 39 8.91 2.87 8.66
C VAL A 39 8.49 1.84 7.61
N THR A 40 8.82 2.09 6.35
CA THR A 40 8.32 1.23 5.26
C THR A 40 9.46 0.59 4.49
N GLU A 41 9.72 -0.66 4.83
CA GLU A 41 10.51 -1.58 4.02
C GLU A 41 9.66 -2.80 3.69
N SER A 42 10.24 -3.90 3.27
CA SER A 42 9.47 -5.06 2.80
C SER A 42 8.47 -5.56 3.85
N LYS A 43 8.87 -5.61 5.11
CA LYS A 43 8.03 -6.15 6.17
C LYS A 43 6.74 -5.35 6.36
N MET A 44 6.85 -4.03 6.45
CA MET A 44 5.68 -3.16 6.58
C MET A 44 4.85 -3.15 5.29
N ALA A 45 5.51 -3.12 4.14
CA ALA A 45 4.81 -3.13 2.86
C ALA A 45 3.99 -4.41 2.68
N ILE A 46 4.53 -5.55 3.09
CA ILE A 46 3.80 -6.82 3.07
C ILE A 46 2.58 -6.75 4.00
N ALA A 47 2.77 -6.27 5.22
CA ALA A 47 1.70 -6.22 6.21
C ALA A 47 0.55 -5.32 5.74
N ILE A 48 0.86 -4.12 5.25
CA ILE A 48 -0.18 -3.18 4.84
C ILE A 48 -0.84 -3.61 3.53
N ALA A 49 -0.10 -4.25 2.63
CA ALA A 49 -0.68 -4.79 1.40
C ALA A 49 -1.68 -5.91 1.71
N LYS A 50 -1.36 -6.79 2.64
CA LYS A 50 -2.28 -7.85 3.07
C LYS A 50 -3.54 -7.29 3.72
N ALA A 51 -3.42 -6.16 4.39
CA ALA A 51 -4.57 -5.48 4.99
C ALA A 51 -5.44 -4.75 3.96
N GLY A 52 -4.95 -4.57 2.76
CA GLY A 52 -5.69 -3.90 1.68
C GLY A 52 -5.26 -2.47 1.40
N GLY A 53 -4.25 -1.98 2.08
CA GLY A 53 -3.67 -0.66 1.86
C GLY A 53 -2.49 -0.68 0.88
N LEU A 54 -1.67 0.33 0.94
CA LEU A 54 -0.53 0.49 0.04
C LEU A 54 0.72 0.87 0.83
N GLY A 55 1.82 0.17 0.56
CA GLY A 55 3.11 0.52 1.10
C GLY A 55 3.97 1.22 0.07
N VAL A 56 4.66 2.27 0.49
CA VAL A 56 5.62 2.97 -0.35
C VAL A 56 7.01 2.79 0.25
N ILE A 57 7.86 2.06 -0.44
CA ILE A 57 9.22 1.78 0.02
C ILE A 57 10.05 3.07 -0.04
N HIS A 58 10.74 3.39 1.06
CA HIS A 58 11.59 4.57 1.12
C HIS A 58 12.82 4.42 0.22
N ARG A 59 13.46 5.54 -0.10
CA ARG A 59 14.60 5.55 -1.00
C ARG A 59 15.96 5.75 -0.30
N ASN A 60 16.00 5.70 1.02
CA ASN A 60 17.24 5.78 1.79
C ASN A 60 17.99 4.43 1.75
N LEU A 61 18.04 3.84 0.57
CA LEU A 61 18.68 2.58 0.23
C LEU A 61 19.36 2.75 -1.11
N ASP A 62 20.38 1.97 -1.39
CA ASP A 62 20.88 1.91 -2.76
C ASP A 62 19.85 1.22 -3.66
N ILE A 63 20.00 1.39 -4.96
CA ILE A 63 19.02 0.88 -5.94
C ILE A 63 18.88 -0.63 -5.82
N LYS A 64 19.99 -1.35 -5.65
CA LYS A 64 19.97 -2.81 -5.55
C LYS A 64 19.21 -3.28 -4.32
N THR A 65 19.44 -2.66 -3.17
CA THR A 65 18.74 -3.01 -1.93
C THR A 65 17.26 -2.68 -2.03
N GLN A 66 16.89 -1.55 -2.60
CA GLN A 66 15.49 -1.20 -2.80
C GLN A 66 14.78 -2.21 -3.70
N ILE A 67 15.42 -2.63 -4.78
CA ILE A 67 14.87 -3.67 -5.66
C ILE A 67 14.68 -4.98 -4.91
N LEU A 68 15.63 -5.37 -4.06
CA LEU A 68 15.49 -6.58 -3.25
C LEU A 68 14.31 -6.49 -2.30
N GLU A 69 14.10 -5.35 -1.65
CA GLU A 69 12.97 -5.16 -0.76
C GLU A 69 11.64 -5.27 -1.51
N ILE A 70 11.55 -4.70 -2.70
CA ILE A 70 10.36 -4.81 -3.53
C ILE A 70 10.11 -6.24 -3.96
N LYS A 71 11.15 -6.97 -4.35
CA LYS A 71 11.01 -8.38 -4.71
C LYS A 71 10.50 -9.22 -3.56
N LYS A 72 10.96 -8.98 -2.33
CA LYS A 72 10.46 -9.67 -1.15
C LYS A 72 8.95 -9.47 -0.98
N VAL A 73 8.47 -8.25 -1.17
CA VAL A 73 7.05 -7.95 -1.08
C VAL A 73 6.27 -8.74 -2.14
N LYS A 74 6.75 -8.72 -3.37
CA LYS A 74 6.07 -9.40 -4.48
C LYS A 74 6.00 -10.92 -4.31
N ILE A 75 6.99 -11.51 -3.69
CA ILE A 75 6.99 -12.94 -3.40
C ILE A 75 5.98 -13.29 -2.32
N LYS A 76 5.88 -12.46 -1.28
CA LYS A 76 5.01 -12.71 -0.12
C LYS A 76 3.57 -12.30 -0.33
N THR A 77 3.31 -11.39 -1.27
CA THR A 77 1.96 -10.95 -1.63
C THR A 77 1.69 -11.35 -3.06
N PRO A 78 1.19 -12.58 -3.28
CA PRO A 78 0.93 -13.03 -4.65
C PRO A 78 -0.06 -12.11 -5.31
N ILE A 79 0.25 -11.72 -6.55
CA ILE A 79 -0.62 -10.87 -7.35
C ILE A 79 -1.77 -11.72 -7.83
N ASN A 80 -2.97 -11.42 -7.35
CA ASN A 80 -4.16 -11.85 -8.04
C ASN A 80 -4.76 -10.62 -8.74
N LYS A 81 -5.69 -10.84 -9.65
CA LYS A 81 -6.25 -9.77 -10.47
C LYS A 81 -6.99 -8.70 -9.66
N THR A 82 -7.30 -8.96 -8.40
CA THR A 82 -8.03 -8.05 -7.53
C THR A 82 -7.14 -7.42 -6.46
N ALA A 83 -6.01 -8.05 -6.17
CA ALA A 83 -5.03 -7.53 -5.23
C ALA A 83 -3.79 -7.14 -6.02
N GLU A 84 -3.93 -6.09 -6.80
CA GLU A 84 -2.77 -5.55 -7.48
C GLU A 84 -1.74 -5.08 -6.50
N LEU A 85 -0.55 -4.96 -7.00
CA LEU A 85 0.64 -4.62 -6.31
C LEU A 85 0.47 -3.38 -5.44
N ASN A 86 0.23 -3.58 -4.16
CA ASN A 86 0.08 -2.48 -3.22
C ASN A 86 1.43 -2.03 -2.69
N ILE A 87 2.34 -1.77 -3.62
CA ILE A 87 3.67 -1.31 -3.30
C ILE A 87 4.15 -0.35 -4.37
N TYR A 88 4.74 0.74 -3.92
CA TYR A 88 5.36 1.73 -4.79
C TYR A 88 6.75 2.07 -4.29
N SER A 89 7.56 2.58 -5.20
CA SER A 89 8.86 3.16 -4.87
C SER A 89 8.80 4.65 -5.18
N ASN A 90 9.35 5.45 -4.29
CA ASN A 90 9.49 6.88 -4.53
C ASN A 90 10.73 7.21 -5.37
N ARG A 91 11.29 6.21 -6.01
CA ARG A 91 12.42 6.32 -6.94
C ARG A 91 11.96 5.79 -8.29
N LYS A 92 12.32 6.50 -9.37
CA LYS A 92 12.03 6.02 -10.72
C LYS A 92 12.92 4.81 -11.00
N VAL A 93 12.34 3.64 -10.93
CA VAL A 93 13.01 2.38 -11.24
C VAL A 93 12.08 1.55 -12.10
N SER A 94 12.64 0.98 -13.16
CA SER A 94 11.90 0.08 -14.03
C SER A 94 11.98 -1.33 -13.47
N PHE A 95 10.83 -1.98 -13.25
CA PHE A 95 10.77 -3.36 -12.78
C PHE A 95 10.14 -4.22 -13.87
N ASN A 96 10.90 -5.22 -14.30
CA ASN A 96 10.35 -6.32 -15.07
C ASN A 96 9.98 -7.44 -14.10
N ILE A 97 8.72 -7.76 -14.09
CA ILE A 97 8.18 -8.76 -13.19
C ILE A 97 7.71 -9.95 -13.99
#